data_d6d501b07011d96433d39ae8632b79fa
#
_entry.id   d6d501b07011d96433d39ae8632b79fa
#
_cell.length_a   1.000
_cell.length_b   1.000
_cell.length_c   1.000
_cell.angle_alpha   90.00
_cell.angle_beta   90.00
_cell.angle_gamma   90.00
#
_symmetry.space_group_name_H-M   'P 1'
#
loop_
_entity.id
_entity.type
_entity.pdbx_description
1 polymer ?
#
loop_
_entity_poly.entity_id
_entity_poly.type
_entity_poly.pdbx_seq_one_letter_code
_entity_poly.pdbx_strand_id
1 'polypeptide(L)'
;MLQKTFLSFLVFAGFASAQPFGAGLKVGVPATDAFKVLPLPTFAVFSGESPRYTFGPYVELRLPASMAIEIDALYRSYDFRNAGVGASGSSWEFPVLIKHRLSSGLVRPYFDAGVSFSRLSDIKISSLNHRSNYGVVVGGGVEFNLFLIKVSPEIRYTGWAFRNFDDPQVQSNRNQLTVLFGFGF
;
A
#
# COMPACT_ATOMS: atom_id res chain seq x y z
N MET A 1 -29.10 15.52 -17.85
CA MET A 1 -28.52 14.23 -17.40
C MET A 1 -27.58 14.39 -16.20
N LEU A 2 -26.73 15.43 -16.14
CA LEU A 2 -25.78 15.66 -15.02
C LEU A 2 -26.43 15.79 -13.62
N GLN A 3 -27.61 16.42 -13.56
CA GLN A 3 -28.27 16.69 -12.27
C GLN A 3 -28.81 15.43 -11.55
N LYS A 4 -29.18 14.39 -12.30
CA LYS A 4 -29.64 13.11 -11.73
C LYS A 4 -28.48 12.27 -11.21
N THR A 5 -27.31 12.37 -11.84
CA THR A 5 -26.09 11.66 -11.42
C THR A 5 -25.52 12.24 -10.13
N PHE A 6 -25.61 13.57 -9.95
CA PHE A 6 -25.16 14.25 -8.75
C PHE A 6 -26.02 13.93 -7.53
N LEU A 7 -27.34 13.82 -7.74
CA LEU A 7 -28.29 13.45 -6.68
C LEU A 7 -28.11 12.01 -6.22
N SER A 8 -27.79 11.09 -7.13
CA SER A 8 -27.47 9.70 -6.78
C SER A 8 -26.20 9.56 -5.95
N PHE A 9 -25.19 10.40 -6.21
CA PHE A 9 -23.96 10.43 -5.43
C PHE A 9 -24.18 10.98 -4.01
N LEU A 10 -25.04 11.98 -3.86
CA LEU A 10 -25.41 12.56 -2.57
C LEU A 10 -26.23 11.60 -1.69
N VAL A 11 -27.11 10.79 -2.29
CA VAL A 11 -27.91 9.78 -1.57
C VAL A 11 -27.01 8.67 -1.04
N PHE A 12 -25.99 8.25 -1.79
CA PHE A 12 -25.00 7.26 -1.31
C PHE A 12 -24.16 7.77 -0.14
N ALA A 13 -23.82 9.06 -0.10
CA ALA A 13 -23.07 9.67 1.00
C ALA A 13 -23.86 9.75 2.31
N GLY A 14 -25.19 9.85 2.25
CA GLY A 14 -26.05 9.97 3.43
C GLY A 14 -26.19 8.69 4.26
N PHE A 15 -25.94 7.52 3.68
CA PHE A 15 -26.01 6.24 4.38
C PHE A 15 -24.73 5.81 5.09
N ALA A 16 -23.64 6.56 4.92
CA ALA A 16 -22.32 6.20 5.45
C ALA A 16 -22.19 6.32 6.98
N SER A 17 -23.08 7.06 7.65
CA SER A 17 -22.93 7.36 9.09
C SER A 17 -23.37 6.26 10.05
N ALA A 18 -24.07 5.23 9.58
CA ALA A 18 -24.59 4.13 10.39
C ALA A 18 -24.17 2.74 9.88
N GLN A 19 -23.35 2.67 8.83
CA GLN A 19 -22.96 1.39 8.24
C GLN A 19 -21.69 0.84 8.89
N PRO A 20 -21.60 -0.50 9.09
CA PRO A 20 -20.38 -1.15 9.56
C PRO A 20 -19.25 -1.08 8.53
N PHE A 21 -19.51 -0.55 7.35
CA PHE A 21 -18.55 -0.45 6.25
C PHE A 21 -18.01 0.97 6.09
N GLY A 22 -16.73 1.07 5.82
CA GLY A 22 -16.05 2.28 5.37
C GLY A 22 -15.31 1.98 4.07
N ALA A 23 -15.06 3.01 3.29
CA ALA A 23 -14.26 2.90 2.09
C ALA A 23 -13.44 4.18 1.86
N GLY A 24 -12.38 4.08 1.08
CA GLY A 24 -11.56 5.23 0.77
C GLY A 24 -10.45 4.92 -0.21
N LEU A 25 -9.52 5.85 -0.30
CA LEU A 25 -8.31 5.75 -1.10
C LEU A 25 -7.09 5.90 -0.20
N LYS A 26 -6.04 5.17 -0.50
CA LYS A 26 -4.72 5.34 0.10
C LYS A 26 -3.73 5.80 -0.97
N VAL A 27 -2.86 6.71 -0.60
CA VAL A 27 -1.71 7.12 -1.38
C VAL A 27 -0.48 7.08 -0.48
N GLY A 28 0.69 6.79 -1.02
CA GLY A 28 1.88 6.74 -0.21
C GLY A 28 3.17 6.59 -0.99
N VAL A 29 4.25 6.58 -0.24
CA VAL A 29 5.60 6.40 -0.77
C VAL A 29 6.31 5.32 0.04
N PRO A 30 7.04 4.40 -0.60
CA PRO A 30 7.91 3.49 0.10
C PRO A 30 9.08 4.29 0.71
N ALA A 31 9.32 4.11 2.00
CA ALA A 31 10.43 4.70 2.73
C ALA A 31 11.72 3.86 2.59
N THR A 32 11.60 2.60 2.19
CA THR A 32 12.74 1.71 1.90
C THR A 32 12.74 1.28 0.46
N ASP A 33 13.94 1.07 -0.08
CA ASP A 33 14.09 0.54 -1.43
C ASP A 33 13.51 -0.87 -1.54
N ALA A 34 12.70 -1.10 -2.58
CA ALA A 34 12.16 -2.42 -2.89
C ALA A 34 13.26 -3.39 -3.35
N PHE A 35 14.41 -2.86 -3.79
CA PHE A 35 15.54 -3.63 -4.32
C PHE A 35 16.84 -3.14 -3.72
N LYS A 36 17.75 -4.07 -3.40
CA LYS A 36 19.12 -3.80 -3.03
C LYS A 36 20.00 -4.12 -4.23
N VAL A 37 20.79 -3.13 -4.66
CA VAL A 37 21.86 -3.34 -5.62
C VAL A 37 23.08 -3.81 -4.84
N LEU A 38 23.63 -4.97 -5.18
CA LEU A 38 24.85 -5.45 -4.58
C LEU A 38 26.03 -4.78 -5.29
N PRO A 39 26.98 -4.17 -4.55
CA PRO A 39 28.17 -3.59 -5.17
C PRO A 39 29.04 -4.71 -5.74
N LEU A 40 29.11 -4.79 -7.06
CA LEU A 40 30.11 -5.58 -7.75
C LEU A 40 31.44 -4.81 -7.75
N PRO A 41 32.58 -5.48 -7.63
CA PRO A 41 33.92 -4.83 -7.53
C PRO A 41 34.39 -4.14 -8.81
N THR A 42 33.59 -3.99 -9.83
CA THR A 42 33.97 -3.40 -11.12
C THR A 42 32.91 -2.47 -11.69
N PHE A 43 33.10 -1.16 -11.51
CA PHE A 43 32.59 -0.07 -12.34
C PHE A 43 31.11 0.02 -12.75
N ALA A 44 30.15 -0.22 -11.90
CA ALA A 44 28.77 0.17 -12.17
C ALA A 44 28.20 0.98 -11.01
N VAL A 45 28.12 2.29 -11.16
CA VAL A 45 27.37 3.17 -10.26
C VAL A 45 25.90 3.03 -10.65
N PHE A 46 25.17 2.24 -9.90
CA PHE A 46 23.72 2.13 -10.04
C PHE A 46 23.07 3.18 -9.15
N SER A 47 22.63 4.29 -9.71
CA SER A 47 21.76 5.23 -9.05
C SER A 47 20.31 4.93 -9.45
N GLY A 48 19.61 4.16 -8.65
CA GLY A 48 18.18 3.91 -8.83
C GLY A 48 17.36 4.99 -8.14
N GLU A 49 17.27 6.19 -8.68
CA GLU A 49 16.23 7.14 -8.32
C GLU A 49 14.98 6.88 -9.15
N SER A 50 13.98 6.32 -8.52
CA SER A 50 12.69 6.08 -9.14
C SER A 50 11.62 6.85 -8.38
N PRO A 51 10.75 7.61 -9.03
CA PRO A 51 9.56 8.14 -8.38
C PRO A 51 8.72 6.94 -7.95
N ARG A 52 8.72 6.67 -6.67
CA ARG A 52 8.05 5.54 -6.05
C ARG A 52 6.77 6.03 -5.43
N TYR A 53 5.67 5.61 -5.97
CA TYR A 53 4.37 5.87 -5.37
C TYR A 53 3.57 4.58 -5.29
N THR A 54 2.73 4.52 -4.30
CA THR A 54 1.69 3.51 -4.18
C THR A 54 0.35 4.22 -3.99
N PHE A 55 -0.68 3.69 -4.61
CA PHE A 55 -2.03 4.21 -4.42
C PHE A 55 -3.06 3.10 -4.67
N GLY A 56 -4.22 3.25 -4.08
CA GLY A 56 -5.32 2.34 -4.35
C GLY A 56 -6.49 2.48 -3.38
N PRO A 57 -7.60 1.84 -3.68
CA PRO A 57 -8.76 1.81 -2.80
C PRO A 57 -8.54 0.91 -1.59
N TYR A 58 -9.28 1.19 -0.53
CA TYR A 58 -9.46 0.29 0.60
C TYR A 58 -10.93 0.21 1.01
N VAL A 59 -11.28 -0.90 1.62
CA VAL A 59 -12.56 -1.10 2.29
C VAL A 59 -12.31 -1.55 3.72
N GLU A 60 -13.18 -1.12 4.62
CA GLU A 60 -13.08 -1.40 6.04
C GLU A 60 -14.43 -1.92 6.56
N LEU A 61 -14.42 -3.06 7.22
CA LEU A 61 -15.54 -3.58 8.00
C LEU A 61 -15.31 -3.26 9.47
N ARG A 62 -16.11 -2.37 10.03
CA ARG A 62 -16.05 -1.97 11.43
C ARG A 62 -16.69 -3.03 12.31
N LEU A 63 -15.97 -3.48 13.30
CA LEU A 63 -16.37 -4.49 14.26
C LEU A 63 -16.58 -3.87 15.66
N PRO A 64 -17.26 -4.56 16.58
CA PRO A 64 -17.32 -4.16 17.98
C PRO A 64 -15.89 -4.02 18.60
N ALA A 65 -15.83 -3.41 19.78
CA ALA A 65 -14.60 -3.23 20.55
C ALA A 65 -13.49 -2.44 19.82
N SER A 66 -13.87 -1.42 19.02
CA SER A 66 -12.93 -0.56 18.27
C SER A 66 -12.05 -1.32 17.26
N MET A 67 -12.47 -2.52 16.87
CA MET A 67 -11.80 -3.34 15.88
C MET A 67 -12.31 -3.02 14.46
N ALA A 68 -11.51 -3.37 13.45
CA ALA A 68 -11.94 -3.42 12.06
C ALA A 68 -11.14 -4.45 11.28
N ILE A 69 -11.73 -4.92 10.19
CA ILE A 69 -11.00 -5.62 9.13
C ILE A 69 -10.88 -4.66 7.96
N GLU A 70 -9.66 -4.43 7.50
CA GLU A 70 -9.36 -3.58 6.36
C GLU A 70 -8.75 -4.42 5.24
N ILE A 71 -9.19 -4.18 4.01
CA ILE A 71 -8.66 -4.81 2.80
C ILE A 71 -8.31 -3.69 1.84
N ASP A 72 -7.06 -3.66 1.42
CA ASP A 72 -6.56 -2.69 0.45
C ASP A 72 -6.30 -3.37 -0.90
N ALA A 73 -6.35 -2.58 -1.98
CA ALA A 73 -5.85 -2.96 -3.30
C ALA A 73 -4.91 -1.86 -3.78
N LEU A 74 -3.61 -2.02 -3.51
CA LEU A 74 -2.60 -1.01 -3.72
C LEU A 74 -1.81 -1.29 -5.00
N TYR A 75 -1.84 -0.35 -5.93
CA TYR A 75 -0.98 -0.33 -7.09
C TYR A 75 0.35 0.31 -6.74
N ARG A 76 1.45 -0.31 -7.15
CA ARG A 76 2.80 0.19 -6.96
C ARG A 76 3.54 0.21 -8.29
N SER A 77 4.09 1.36 -8.65
CA SER A 77 4.94 1.54 -9.83
C SER A 77 6.40 1.46 -9.45
N TYR A 78 7.20 0.84 -10.30
CA TYR A 78 8.66 0.74 -10.20
C TYR A 78 9.27 1.20 -11.52
N ASP A 79 10.21 2.13 -11.45
CA ASP A 79 11.06 2.49 -12.59
C ASP A 79 12.50 2.13 -12.27
N PHE A 80 13.13 1.35 -13.11
CA PHE A 80 14.53 0.99 -13.03
C PHE A 80 15.29 1.72 -14.11
N ARG A 81 16.31 2.48 -13.75
CA ARG A 81 17.25 3.08 -14.69
C ARG A 81 18.63 2.47 -14.47
N ASN A 82 19.13 1.73 -15.44
CA ASN A 82 20.47 1.19 -15.44
C ASN A 82 21.19 1.61 -16.72
N ALA A 83 22.28 2.41 -16.61
CA ALA A 83 23.21 2.74 -17.68
C ALA A 83 22.55 3.01 -19.07
N GLY A 84 21.46 3.78 -19.09
CA GLY A 84 20.76 4.12 -20.34
C GLY A 84 19.66 3.16 -20.79
N VAL A 85 19.43 2.08 -20.06
CA VAL A 85 18.32 1.16 -20.27
C VAL A 85 17.31 1.33 -19.15
N GLY A 86 16.13 1.87 -19.47
CA GLY A 86 15.01 1.98 -18.54
C GLY A 86 14.15 0.71 -18.59
N ALA A 87 13.87 0.11 -17.45
CA ALA A 87 12.84 -0.90 -17.31
C ALA A 87 11.80 -0.42 -16.30
N SER A 88 10.54 -0.47 -16.67
CA SER A 88 9.41 -0.19 -15.76
C SER A 88 8.69 -1.47 -15.40
N GLY A 89 8.16 -1.50 -14.19
CA GLY A 89 7.34 -2.61 -13.73
C GLY A 89 6.26 -2.10 -12.79
N SER A 90 5.25 -2.92 -12.58
CA SER A 90 4.19 -2.63 -11.62
C SER A 90 3.85 -3.85 -10.79
N SER A 91 3.28 -3.62 -9.63
CA SER A 91 2.71 -4.68 -8.81
C SER A 91 1.39 -4.24 -8.20
N TRP A 92 0.53 -5.21 -7.97
CA TRP A 92 -0.62 -5.08 -7.10
C TRP A 92 -0.32 -5.74 -5.78
N GLU A 93 -0.67 -5.07 -4.70
CA GLU A 93 -0.55 -5.55 -3.33
C GLU A 93 -1.93 -5.55 -2.69
N PHE A 94 -2.29 -6.67 -2.04
CA PHE A 94 -3.60 -6.88 -1.41
C PHE A 94 -3.40 -7.19 0.08
N PRO A 95 -3.21 -6.19 0.94
CA PRO A 95 -3.18 -6.37 2.38
C PRO A 95 -4.57 -6.69 2.93
N VAL A 96 -4.63 -7.64 3.84
CA VAL A 96 -5.79 -7.96 4.67
C VAL A 96 -5.37 -7.78 6.13
N LEU A 97 -5.91 -6.78 6.79
CA LEU A 97 -5.45 -6.28 8.08
C LEU A 97 -6.57 -6.33 9.12
N ILE A 98 -6.20 -6.68 10.34
CA ILE A 98 -7.00 -6.42 11.53
C ILE A 98 -6.46 -5.13 12.15
N LYS A 99 -7.33 -4.14 12.28
CA LYS A 99 -7.05 -2.82 12.84
C LYS A 99 -7.71 -2.68 14.20
N HIS A 100 -6.98 -2.13 15.17
CA HIS A 100 -7.52 -1.79 16.49
C HIS A 100 -7.27 -0.32 16.80
N ARG A 101 -8.35 0.40 17.08
CA ARG A 101 -8.34 1.82 17.46
C ARG A 101 -8.23 1.96 18.97
N LEU A 102 -7.30 2.79 19.42
CA LEU A 102 -7.02 2.99 20.85
C LEU A 102 -7.93 4.02 21.50
N SER A 103 -8.66 4.81 20.72
CA SER A 103 -9.58 5.83 21.24
C SER A 103 -10.83 5.98 20.35
N SER A 104 -11.84 6.67 20.88
CA SER A 104 -13.13 6.95 20.22
C SER A 104 -13.36 8.46 20.15
N GLY A 105 -12.48 9.22 19.59
CA GLY A 105 -12.63 10.68 19.48
C GLY A 105 -12.46 11.19 18.05
N LEU A 106 -12.15 12.48 17.92
CA LEU A 106 -11.78 13.09 16.65
C LEU A 106 -10.41 12.61 16.17
N VAL A 107 -9.53 12.28 17.13
CA VAL A 107 -8.18 11.75 16.87
C VAL A 107 -8.12 10.35 17.45
N ARG A 108 -7.87 9.38 16.59
CA ARG A 108 -7.87 7.93 16.91
C ARG A 108 -6.57 7.28 16.52
N PRO A 109 -5.61 7.18 17.42
CA PRO A 109 -4.46 6.32 17.19
C PRO A 109 -4.89 4.87 16.98
N TYR A 110 -4.22 4.16 16.09
CA TYR A 110 -4.50 2.75 15.81
C TYR A 110 -3.22 2.00 15.49
N PHE A 111 -3.30 0.70 15.61
CA PHE A 111 -2.36 -0.25 15.05
C PHE A 111 -3.12 -1.27 14.22
N ASP A 112 -2.42 -1.84 13.24
CA ASP A 112 -2.94 -2.91 12.41
C ASP A 112 -1.88 -3.98 12.18
N ALA A 113 -2.36 -5.19 11.92
CA ALA A 113 -1.51 -6.32 11.58
C ALA A 113 -2.28 -7.30 10.69
N GLY A 114 -1.57 -8.02 9.83
CA GLY A 114 -2.20 -8.98 8.95
C GLY A 114 -1.25 -9.59 7.95
N VAL A 115 -1.81 -9.94 6.80
CA VAL A 115 -1.09 -10.55 5.69
C VAL A 115 -1.27 -9.75 4.42
N SER A 116 -0.27 -9.74 3.57
CA SER A 116 -0.34 -9.12 2.25
C SER A 116 0.00 -10.14 1.18
N PHE A 117 -0.71 -10.03 0.06
CA PHE A 117 -0.45 -10.79 -1.16
C PHE A 117 -0.01 -9.82 -2.24
N SER A 118 1.08 -10.13 -2.93
CA SER A 118 1.60 -9.31 -4.02
C SER A 118 1.65 -10.09 -5.32
N ARG A 119 1.30 -9.42 -6.41
CA ARG A 119 1.43 -9.94 -7.77
C ARG A 119 2.10 -8.92 -8.66
N LEU A 120 3.22 -9.33 -9.23
CA LEU A 120 3.95 -8.54 -10.22
C LEU A 120 3.24 -8.58 -11.57
N SER A 121 3.08 -7.40 -12.19
CA SER A 121 2.56 -7.21 -13.54
C SER A 121 3.62 -6.54 -14.42
N ASP A 122 3.64 -6.88 -15.69
CA ASP A 122 4.41 -6.19 -16.75
C ASP A 122 5.94 -6.07 -16.55
N ILE A 123 6.55 -7.01 -15.85
CA ILE A 123 8.01 -7.05 -15.75
C ILE A 123 8.57 -7.95 -16.84
N LYS A 124 9.27 -7.37 -17.80
CA LYS A 124 10.02 -8.05 -18.87
C LYS A 124 11.46 -8.34 -18.42
N ILE A 125 11.62 -9.16 -17.39
CA ILE A 125 12.95 -9.61 -16.93
C ILE A 125 12.98 -11.12 -16.97
N SER A 126 14.00 -11.68 -17.62
CA SER A 126 14.15 -13.13 -17.83
C SER A 126 14.44 -13.95 -16.57
N SER A 127 14.75 -13.30 -15.44
CA SER A 127 15.16 -13.93 -14.17
C SER A 127 14.08 -13.87 -13.07
N LEU A 128 12.80 -13.85 -13.44
CA LEU A 128 11.68 -13.86 -12.50
C LEU A 128 11.52 -15.25 -11.87
N ASN A 129 11.90 -15.41 -10.60
CA ASN A 129 11.71 -16.67 -9.87
C ASN A 129 10.24 -16.85 -9.39
N HIS A 130 9.62 -15.77 -8.92
CA HIS A 130 8.24 -15.82 -8.41
C HIS A 130 7.46 -14.55 -8.79
N ARG A 131 6.34 -14.72 -9.50
CA ARG A 131 5.43 -13.60 -9.84
C ARG A 131 4.50 -13.22 -8.69
N SER A 132 4.25 -14.12 -7.76
CA SER A 132 3.39 -13.90 -6.60
C SER A 132 4.19 -14.05 -5.33
N ASN A 133 3.91 -13.22 -4.33
CA ASN A 133 4.54 -13.26 -3.03
C ASN A 133 3.47 -13.03 -1.95
N TYR A 134 3.76 -13.49 -0.74
CA TYR A 134 2.96 -13.18 0.44
C TYR A 134 3.88 -12.71 1.57
N GLY A 135 3.33 -11.95 2.48
CA GLY A 135 4.09 -11.38 3.59
C GLY A 135 3.24 -11.07 4.80
N VAL A 136 3.92 -10.82 5.90
CA VAL A 136 3.30 -10.33 7.13
C VAL A 136 3.39 -8.82 7.14
N VAL A 137 2.29 -8.18 7.54
CA VAL A 137 2.18 -6.72 7.61
C VAL A 137 1.91 -6.32 9.03
N VAL A 138 2.59 -5.26 9.48
CA VAL A 138 2.28 -4.55 10.72
C VAL A 138 2.35 -3.06 10.44
N GLY A 139 1.42 -2.31 11.02
CA GLY A 139 1.35 -0.88 10.82
C GLY A 139 0.79 -0.15 12.02
N GLY A 140 0.84 1.16 11.93
CA GLY A 140 0.23 2.03 12.91
C GLY A 140 0.09 3.44 12.37
N GLY A 141 -0.91 4.13 12.87
CA GLY A 141 -1.24 5.46 12.38
C GLY A 141 -2.19 6.21 13.29
N VAL A 142 -2.66 7.31 12.78
CA VAL A 142 -3.64 8.15 13.48
C VAL A 142 -4.77 8.49 12.51
N GLU A 143 -6.00 8.20 12.88
CA GLU A 143 -7.18 8.63 12.15
C GLU A 143 -7.67 9.98 12.68
N PHE A 144 -7.85 10.94 11.79
CA PHE A 144 -8.49 12.23 12.04
C PHE A 144 -9.87 12.22 11.40
N ASN A 145 -10.92 12.28 12.23
CA ASN A 145 -12.29 12.34 11.75
C ASN A 145 -12.72 13.80 11.60
N LEU A 146 -12.73 14.30 10.39
CA LEU A 146 -13.09 15.67 10.03
C LEU A 146 -14.50 15.67 9.45
N PHE A 147 -15.49 15.61 10.32
CA PHE A 147 -16.93 15.67 10.01
C PHE A 147 -17.41 14.71 8.89
N LEU A 148 -16.99 14.88 7.65
CA LEU A 148 -17.36 14.06 6.49
C LEU A 148 -16.21 13.24 5.91
N ILE A 149 -15.00 13.55 6.29
CA ILE A 149 -13.79 12.95 5.73
C ILE A 149 -12.94 12.42 6.87
N LYS A 150 -12.43 11.22 6.68
CA LYS A 150 -11.43 10.61 7.53
C LYS A 150 -10.07 10.71 6.84
N VAL A 151 -9.07 11.25 7.53
CA VAL A 151 -7.68 11.30 7.06
C VAL A 151 -6.84 10.45 7.99
N SER A 152 -6.04 9.54 7.45
CA SER A 152 -5.24 8.60 8.24
C SER A 152 -3.82 8.46 7.73
N PRO A 153 -2.87 9.27 8.25
CA PRO A 153 -1.45 8.97 8.10
C PRO A 153 -1.09 7.66 8.79
N GLU A 154 -0.29 6.84 8.12
CA GLU A 154 0.06 5.48 8.54
C GLU A 154 1.50 5.17 8.16
N ILE A 155 2.21 4.46 9.02
CA ILE A 155 3.49 3.83 8.73
C ILE A 155 3.26 2.32 8.74
N ARG A 156 3.65 1.66 7.65
CA ARG A 156 3.42 0.23 7.44
C ARG A 156 4.72 -0.49 7.12
N TYR A 157 4.98 -1.57 7.82
CA TYR A 157 6.06 -2.51 7.53
C TYR A 157 5.50 -3.78 6.93
N THR A 158 6.11 -4.25 5.84
CA THR A 158 5.79 -5.53 5.20
C THR A 158 7.04 -6.41 5.14
N GLY A 159 6.96 -7.58 5.75
CA GLY A 159 7.98 -8.63 5.69
C GLY A 159 7.58 -9.71 4.69
N TRP A 160 8.21 -9.77 3.51
CA TRP A 160 7.90 -10.72 2.45
C TRP A 160 8.53 -12.08 2.70
N ALA A 161 7.80 -13.17 2.42
CA ALA A 161 8.26 -14.54 2.62
C ALA A 161 9.38 -14.91 1.62
N PHE A 162 9.25 -14.48 0.38
CA PHE A 162 10.19 -14.80 -0.69
C PHE A 162 10.81 -13.56 -1.31
N ARG A 163 11.95 -13.75 -1.99
CA ARG A 163 12.53 -12.75 -2.88
C ARG A 163 11.94 -12.97 -4.28
N ASN A 164 11.37 -11.94 -4.87
CA ASN A 164 10.83 -12.02 -6.22
C ASN A 164 11.94 -12.13 -7.28
N PHE A 165 13.13 -11.58 -6.96
CA PHE A 165 14.33 -11.61 -7.76
C PHE A 165 15.50 -12.02 -6.88
N ASP A 166 16.29 -12.96 -7.37
CA ASP A 166 17.55 -13.40 -6.74
C ASP A 166 18.62 -13.52 -7.84
N ASP A 167 18.88 -12.37 -8.49
CA ASP A 167 19.94 -12.22 -9.48
C ASP A 167 21.22 -11.77 -8.73
N PRO A 168 22.43 -12.21 -9.14
CA PRO A 168 23.69 -11.75 -8.55
C PRO A 168 23.85 -10.22 -8.51
N GLN A 169 23.13 -9.48 -9.35
CA GLN A 169 23.24 -8.02 -9.47
C GLN A 169 22.10 -7.25 -8.82
N VAL A 170 20.90 -7.85 -8.68
CA VAL A 170 19.71 -7.18 -8.14
C VAL A 170 18.94 -8.14 -7.23
N GLN A 171 18.82 -7.78 -5.96
CA GLN A 171 18.01 -8.55 -5.00
C GLN A 171 16.79 -7.77 -4.55
N SER A 172 15.63 -8.41 -4.51
CA SER A 172 14.45 -7.80 -3.92
C SER A 172 14.58 -7.69 -2.40
N ASN A 173 14.22 -6.51 -1.86
CA ASN A 173 14.22 -6.30 -0.42
C ASN A 173 12.97 -6.96 0.19
N ARG A 174 13.18 -7.91 1.10
CA ARG A 174 12.10 -8.58 1.83
C ARG A 174 11.44 -7.69 2.87
N ASN A 175 12.16 -6.70 3.38
CA ASN A 175 11.70 -5.80 4.42
C ASN A 175 11.38 -4.45 3.81
N GLN A 176 10.11 -4.07 3.80
CA GLN A 176 9.67 -2.83 3.18
C GLN A 176 8.93 -1.98 4.20
N LEU A 177 9.30 -0.71 4.27
CA LEU A 177 8.61 0.31 5.04
C LEU A 177 7.92 1.27 4.07
N THR A 178 6.65 1.56 4.32
CA THR A 178 5.84 2.46 3.48
C THR A 178 5.14 3.49 4.36
N VAL A 179 5.14 4.73 3.94
CA VAL A 179 4.33 5.80 4.53
C VAL A 179 3.09 5.98 3.66
N LEU A 180 1.92 5.90 4.28
CA LEU A 180 0.62 5.96 3.62
C LEU A 180 -0.21 7.11 4.19
N PHE A 181 -1.08 7.66 3.35
CA PHE A 181 -2.14 8.59 3.74
C PHE A 181 -3.46 8.06 3.21
N GLY A 182 -4.34 7.69 4.12
CA GLY A 182 -5.69 7.25 3.80
C GLY A 182 -6.68 8.41 3.81
N PHE A 183 -7.58 8.42 2.85
CA PHE A 183 -8.71 9.34 2.73
C PHE A 183 -9.97 8.50 2.58
N GLY A 184 -10.92 8.64 3.51
CA GLY A 184 -12.12 7.81 3.53
C GLY A 184 -13.32 8.51 4.16
N PHE A 185 -14.38 7.75 4.33
CA PHE A 185 -15.64 8.17 4.96
C PHE A 185 -16.26 7.04 5.80
#